data_2456f93c90540cde14eed2404bc1c11b
#
_entry.id   2456f93c90540cde14eed2404bc1c11b
#
_cell.length_a   1.000
_cell.length_b   1.000
_cell.length_c   1.000
_cell.angle_alpha   90.00
_cell.angle_beta   90.00
_cell.angle_gamma   90.00
#
_symmetry.space_group_name_H-M   'P 1'
#
loop_
_entity.id
_entity.type
_entity.pdbx_description
1 polymer ?
#
loop_
_entity_poly.entity_id
_entity_poly.type
_entity_poly.pdbx_seq_one_letter_code
_entity_poly.pdbx_strand_id
1 'polypeptide(L)'
;MTDSFPDASKRLYGRRKGRPLRKRKTELLDTLLPALEIPVPQPGERIDPHALFPKPVRDVWLEVGFGSGHHMAWQAANNPDVGVVGAEPFINGVAGLLKLVADEGVQDNVRVLPDDARPLLDALPDQSIGRAFVLFADPWPKKRHWERRFIGPANLPRLARVLKDGAELRLASDDMGLVRWMLEHTVRHPDFEWTARGPSDWRHRSEDWPPTRYEEKAIEAGRKPVFLRFIRKPRG
;
A
#
# COMPACT_ATOMS: atom_id res chain seq x y z
N MET A 1 -12.24 -14.09 -34.23
CA MET A 1 -10.85 -14.02 -33.71
C MET A 1 -10.87 -13.08 -32.52
N THR A 2 -10.93 -13.62 -31.31
CA THR A 2 -10.89 -12.83 -30.09
C THR A 2 -9.42 -12.63 -29.75
N ASP A 3 -8.90 -11.45 -30.06
CA ASP A 3 -7.58 -11.03 -29.57
C ASP A 3 -7.64 -10.99 -28.04
N SER A 4 -7.16 -12.06 -27.41
CA SER A 4 -6.88 -12.08 -25.99
C SER A 4 -5.64 -11.25 -25.75
N PHE A 5 -5.81 -9.97 -25.41
CA PHE A 5 -4.72 -9.19 -24.85
C PHE A 5 -4.17 -9.93 -23.61
N PRO A 6 -2.85 -10.15 -23.50
CA PRO A 6 -2.31 -10.77 -22.31
C PRO A 6 -2.71 -9.93 -21.09
N ASP A 7 -3.28 -10.60 -20.11
CA ASP A 7 -3.81 -9.99 -18.88
C ASP A 7 -2.74 -9.12 -18.18
N ALA A 8 -2.72 -7.84 -18.52
CA ALA A 8 -1.78 -6.85 -17.95
C ALA A 8 -1.92 -6.75 -16.42
N SER A 9 -3.02 -7.29 -15.86
CA SER A 9 -3.29 -7.31 -14.42
C SER A 9 -2.33 -8.21 -13.64
N LYS A 10 -1.63 -9.13 -14.31
CA LYS A 10 -0.72 -10.12 -13.69
C LYS A 10 0.77 -9.75 -13.80
N ARG A 11 1.13 -8.66 -14.48
CA ARG A 11 2.54 -8.32 -14.71
C ARG A 11 3.03 -7.28 -13.72
N LEU A 12 4.01 -7.66 -12.89
CA LEU A 12 4.73 -6.72 -12.05
C LEU A 12 5.62 -5.81 -12.91
N TYR A 13 5.52 -4.52 -12.68
CA TYR A 13 6.38 -3.50 -13.26
C TYR A 13 7.21 -2.85 -12.15
N GLY A 14 8.48 -2.57 -12.41
CA GLY A 14 9.37 -1.92 -11.46
C GLY A 14 10.61 -2.76 -11.10
N ARG A 15 11.45 -2.20 -10.25
CA ARG A 15 12.69 -2.85 -9.80
C ARG A 15 12.40 -3.83 -8.66
N ARG A 16 12.97 -5.04 -8.74
CA ARG A 16 12.96 -6.00 -7.63
C ARG A 16 14.21 -5.87 -6.73
N LYS A 17 15.34 -5.41 -7.28
CA LYS A 17 16.61 -5.25 -6.55
C LYS A 17 17.26 -3.90 -6.86
N GLY A 18 17.95 -3.35 -5.87
CA GLY A 18 18.70 -2.11 -5.96
C GLY A 18 20.20 -2.32 -5.74
N ARG A 19 20.86 -1.32 -5.13
CA ARG A 19 22.26 -1.43 -4.74
C ARG A 19 22.45 -2.54 -3.69
N PRO A 20 23.66 -3.14 -3.56
CA PRO A 20 23.95 -4.11 -2.51
C PRO A 20 23.55 -3.60 -1.14
N LEU A 21 22.97 -4.48 -0.35
CA LEU A 21 22.53 -4.16 1.02
C LEU A 21 23.73 -4.13 1.97
N ARG A 22 23.64 -3.29 3.01
CA ARG A 22 24.60 -3.32 4.13
C ARG A 22 24.36 -4.58 4.98
N LYS A 23 25.40 -5.09 5.62
CA LYS A 23 25.42 -6.34 6.40
C LYS A 23 24.19 -6.52 7.29
N ARG A 24 23.88 -5.56 8.18
CA ARG A 24 22.70 -5.62 9.07
C ARG A 24 21.36 -5.82 8.31
N LYS A 25 21.19 -5.20 7.15
CA LYS A 25 19.97 -5.36 6.36
C LYS A 25 19.86 -6.73 5.69
N THR A 26 21.00 -7.31 5.30
CA THR A 26 21.06 -8.68 4.79
C THR A 26 20.73 -9.68 5.92
N GLU A 27 21.35 -9.51 7.09
CA GLU A 27 21.07 -10.33 8.27
C GLU A 27 19.57 -10.31 8.65
N LEU A 28 18.91 -9.16 8.59
CA LEU A 28 17.47 -9.05 8.88
C LEU A 28 16.59 -9.75 7.84
N LEU A 29 17.01 -9.78 6.57
CA LEU A 29 16.31 -10.58 5.56
C LEU A 29 16.40 -12.08 5.86
N ASP A 30 17.52 -12.53 6.42
CA ASP A 30 17.73 -13.95 6.72
C ASP A 30 17.09 -14.36 8.07
N THR A 31 17.01 -13.45 9.03
CA THR A 31 16.60 -13.76 10.41
C THR A 31 15.21 -13.29 10.79
N LEU A 32 14.79 -12.09 10.33
CA LEU A 32 13.51 -11.51 10.73
C LEU A 32 12.42 -11.68 9.66
N LEU A 33 12.76 -11.57 8.37
CA LEU A 33 11.76 -11.70 7.31
C LEU A 33 10.98 -13.02 7.38
N PRO A 34 11.60 -14.20 7.61
CA PRO A 34 10.85 -15.46 7.66
C PRO A 34 9.72 -15.51 8.70
N ALA A 35 9.85 -14.73 9.79
CA ALA A 35 8.82 -14.64 10.83
C ALA A 35 7.70 -13.63 10.48
N LEU A 36 7.93 -12.73 9.54
CA LEU A 36 6.99 -11.66 9.15
C LEU A 36 6.42 -11.86 7.75
N GLU A 37 6.99 -12.76 6.98
CA GLU A 37 6.65 -12.96 5.57
C GLU A 37 5.28 -13.59 5.40
N ILE A 38 4.50 -12.99 4.50
CA ILE A 38 3.32 -13.62 3.92
C ILE A 38 3.79 -14.30 2.63
N PRO A 39 3.68 -15.63 2.50
CA PRO A 39 3.93 -16.29 1.23
C PRO A 39 3.04 -15.74 0.12
N VAL A 40 3.54 -15.70 -1.11
CA VAL A 40 2.71 -15.26 -2.25
C VAL A 40 1.52 -16.19 -2.41
N PRO A 41 0.28 -15.70 -2.24
CA PRO A 41 -0.90 -16.55 -2.32
C PRO A 41 -1.06 -17.16 -3.71
N GLN A 42 -1.45 -18.42 -3.75
CA GLN A 42 -1.79 -19.09 -5.00
C GLN A 42 -3.19 -18.70 -5.49
N PRO A 43 -3.47 -18.80 -6.78
CA PRO A 43 -4.82 -18.53 -7.29
C PRO A 43 -5.87 -19.38 -6.57
N GLY A 44 -6.91 -18.71 -6.03
CA GLY A 44 -7.99 -19.36 -5.26
C GLY A 44 -7.70 -19.56 -3.78
N GLU A 45 -6.49 -19.31 -3.32
CA GLU A 45 -6.16 -19.33 -1.89
C GLU A 45 -6.90 -18.21 -1.14
N ARG A 46 -7.22 -18.47 0.13
CA ARG A 46 -7.85 -17.50 1.04
C ARG A 46 -6.98 -17.33 2.27
N ILE A 47 -6.80 -16.09 2.67
CA ILE A 47 -5.99 -15.70 3.83
C ILE A 47 -6.89 -14.91 4.80
N ASP A 48 -7.07 -15.42 6.01
CA ASP A 48 -7.61 -14.61 7.09
C ASP A 48 -6.53 -13.63 7.57
N PRO A 49 -6.69 -12.30 7.34
CA PRO A 49 -5.66 -11.35 7.71
C PRO A 49 -5.47 -11.22 9.22
N HIS A 50 -6.46 -11.53 10.05
CA HIS A 50 -6.33 -11.53 11.51
C HIS A 50 -5.46 -12.70 12.00
N ALA A 51 -5.54 -13.86 11.36
CA ALA A 51 -4.73 -15.05 11.69
C ALA A 51 -3.23 -14.90 11.38
N LEU A 52 -2.83 -13.86 10.66
CA LEU A 52 -1.42 -13.58 10.37
C LEU A 52 -0.62 -13.13 11.60
N PHE A 53 -1.29 -12.67 12.66
CA PHE A 53 -0.65 -12.05 13.82
C PHE A 53 -0.62 -13.00 15.02
N PRO A 54 0.45 -12.97 15.85
CA PRO A 54 0.61 -13.87 17.00
C PRO A 54 -0.37 -13.54 18.15
N LYS A 55 -0.95 -12.33 18.13
CA LYS A 55 -1.94 -11.84 19.10
C LYS A 55 -3.17 -11.33 18.38
N PRO A 56 -4.36 -11.37 18.98
CA PRO A 56 -5.55 -10.76 18.40
C PRO A 56 -5.33 -9.27 18.12
N VAL A 57 -5.70 -8.83 16.93
CA VAL A 57 -5.68 -7.42 16.53
C VAL A 57 -7.12 -6.93 16.33
N ARG A 58 -7.37 -5.68 16.72
CA ARG A 58 -8.68 -5.03 16.58
C ARG A 58 -9.08 -4.83 15.13
N ASP A 59 -8.10 -4.54 14.28
CA ASP A 59 -8.29 -4.26 12.86
C ASP A 59 -7.04 -4.61 12.07
N VAL A 60 -7.17 -4.72 10.76
CA VAL A 60 -6.03 -4.92 9.85
C VAL A 60 -6.00 -3.81 8.81
N TRP A 61 -4.84 -3.17 8.66
CA TRP A 61 -4.58 -2.14 7.66
C TRP A 61 -3.61 -2.64 6.60
N LEU A 62 -3.76 -2.13 5.38
CA LEU A 62 -2.96 -2.55 4.21
C LEU A 62 -2.19 -1.37 3.63
N GLU A 63 -0.88 -1.52 3.43
CA GLU A 63 -0.07 -0.57 2.66
C GLU A 63 0.49 -1.22 1.40
N VAL A 64 0.18 -0.64 0.24
CA VAL A 64 0.66 -1.13 -1.05
C VAL A 64 1.81 -0.25 -1.54
N GLY A 65 2.97 -0.86 -1.76
CA GLY A 65 4.18 -0.16 -2.18
C GLY A 65 4.77 0.67 -1.04
N PHE A 66 5.01 0.06 0.13
CA PHE A 66 5.48 0.78 1.32
C PHE A 66 6.91 1.33 1.19
N GLY A 67 7.62 1.05 0.11
CA GLY A 67 8.97 1.53 -0.13
C GLY A 67 9.94 1.16 1.00
N SER A 68 10.52 2.15 1.69
CA SER A 68 11.42 1.92 2.83
C SER A 68 10.71 1.68 4.17
N GLY A 69 9.38 1.68 4.19
CA GLY A 69 8.55 1.25 5.31
C GLY A 69 8.37 2.25 6.46
N HIS A 70 8.80 3.52 6.30
CA HIS A 70 8.69 4.51 7.40
C HIS A 70 7.24 4.74 7.83
N HIS A 71 6.33 4.91 6.87
CA HIS A 71 4.91 5.09 7.18
C HIS A 71 4.35 3.84 7.88
N MET A 72 4.60 2.67 7.31
CA MET A 72 4.11 1.40 7.84
C MET A 72 4.61 1.12 9.27
N ALA A 73 5.91 1.32 9.54
CA ALA A 73 6.48 1.13 10.88
C ALA A 73 5.89 2.13 11.88
N TRP A 74 5.73 3.41 11.48
CA TRP A 74 5.09 4.42 12.31
C TRP A 74 3.64 4.07 12.63
N GLN A 75 2.85 3.62 11.64
CA GLN A 75 1.48 3.20 11.87
C GLN A 75 1.42 2.02 12.86
N ALA A 76 2.31 1.04 12.72
CA ALA A 76 2.38 -0.08 13.63
C ALA A 76 2.75 0.34 15.08
N ALA A 77 3.71 1.26 15.24
CA ALA A 77 4.14 1.75 16.54
C ALA A 77 3.07 2.59 17.26
N ASN A 78 2.29 3.38 16.49
CA ASN A 78 1.25 4.24 17.07
C ASN A 78 -0.13 3.57 17.18
N ASN A 79 -0.28 2.35 16.68
CA ASN A 79 -1.52 1.57 16.74
C ASN A 79 -1.20 0.11 17.10
N PRO A 80 -0.75 -0.18 18.32
CA PRO A 80 -0.25 -1.52 18.71
C PRO A 80 -1.33 -2.60 18.72
N ASP A 81 -2.60 -2.22 18.70
CA ASP A 81 -3.77 -3.10 18.61
C ASP A 81 -4.24 -3.32 17.15
N VAL A 82 -3.53 -2.78 16.17
CA VAL A 82 -3.81 -2.92 14.73
C VAL A 82 -2.72 -3.75 14.07
N GLY A 83 -3.12 -4.74 13.28
CA GLY A 83 -2.20 -5.44 12.39
C GLY A 83 -1.94 -4.64 11.12
N VAL A 84 -0.69 -4.42 10.76
CA VAL A 84 -0.33 -3.71 9.52
C VAL A 84 0.30 -4.68 8.54
N VAL A 85 -0.36 -4.87 7.41
CA VAL A 85 0.10 -5.72 6.30
C VAL A 85 0.65 -4.83 5.19
N GLY A 86 1.85 -5.11 4.70
CA GLY A 86 2.45 -4.38 3.59
C GLY A 86 2.86 -5.27 2.44
N ALA A 87 2.72 -4.79 1.21
CA ALA A 87 3.25 -5.45 0.02
C ALA A 87 4.23 -4.55 -0.71
N GLU A 88 5.45 -5.04 -0.97
CA GLU A 88 6.53 -4.29 -1.64
C GLU A 88 7.45 -5.23 -2.41
N PRO A 89 7.53 -5.14 -3.74
CA PRO A 89 8.38 -6.02 -4.54
C PRO A 89 9.88 -5.65 -4.50
N PHE A 90 10.22 -4.44 -4.05
CA PHE A 90 11.60 -3.96 -4.00
C PHE A 90 12.29 -4.41 -2.72
N ILE A 91 13.11 -5.46 -2.81
CA ILE A 91 13.76 -6.09 -1.64
C ILE A 91 14.57 -5.13 -0.75
N ASN A 92 15.15 -4.07 -1.35
CA ASN A 92 15.86 -3.06 -0.56
C ASN A 92 14.89 -2.23 0.30
N GLY A 93 13.65 -2.07 -0.14
CA GLY A 93 12.56 -1.46 0.62
C GLY A 93 12.16 -2.37 1.78
N VAL A 94 11.91 -3.64 1.49
CA VAL A 94 11.63 -4.66 2.52
C VAL A 94 12.71 -4.67 3.60
N ALA A 95 13.98 -4.73 3.21
CA ALA A 95 15.11 -4.66 4.16
C ALA A 95 15.19 -3.31 4.93
N GLY A 96 14.61 -2.24 4.37
CA GLY A 96 14.42 -0.97 5.04
C GLY A 96 13.39 -1.06 6.16
N LEU A 97 12.21 -1.62 5.85
CA LEU A 97 11.14 -1.86 6.81
C LEU A 97 11.60 -2.78 7.94
N LEU A 98 12.24 -3.91 7.63
CA LEU A 98 12.71 -4.85 8.65
C LEU A 98 13.62 -4.19 9.69
N LYS A 99 14.48 -3.25 9.23
CA LYS A 99 15.30 -2.47 10.17
C LYS A 99 14.44 -1.61 11.09
N LEU A 100 13.44 -0.93 10.58
CA LEU A 100 12.53 -0.09 11.37
C LEU A 100 11.72 -0.95 12.34
N VAL A 101 11.17 -2.07 11.88
CA VAL A 101 10.43 -3.03 12.72
C VAL A 101 11.28 -3.51 13.89
N ALA A 102 12.55 -3.85 13.65
CA ALA A 102 13.46 -4.29 14.70
C ALA A 102 13.84 -3.14 15.66
N ASP A 103 14.04 -1.92 15.13
CA ASP A 103 14.41 -0.76 15.94
C ASP A 103 13.22 -0.27 16.81
N GLU A 104 11.98 -0.33 16.30
CA GLU A 104 10.75 0.10 17.00
C GLU A 104 10.10 -1.02 17.84
N GLY A 105 10.54 -2.27 17.68
CA GLY A 105 9.97 -3.42 18.40
C GLY A 105 8.55 -3.80 18.01
N VAL A 106 8.15 -3.57 16.75
CA VAL A 106 6.76 -3.76 16.26
C VAL A 106 6.56 -5.05 15.47
N GLN A 107 7.40 -6.08 15.66
CA GLN A 107 7.34 -7.35 14.92
C GLN A 107 6.03 -8.13 15.14
N ASP A 108 5.35 -7.90 16.26
CA ASP A 108 4.11 -8.62 16.57
C ASP A 108 2.92 -8.18 15.70
N ASN A 109 2.90 -6.92 15.26
CA ASN A 109 1.78 -6.35 14.51
C ASN A 109 2.14 -5.91 13.08
N VAL A 110 3.27 -6.37 12.53
CA VAL A 110 3.67 -6.15 11.13
C VAL A 110 3.75 -7.46 10.36
N ARG A 111 3.22 -7.49 9.13
CA ARG A 111 3.39 -8.61 8.18
C ARG A 111 3.71 -8.07 6.79
N VAL A 112 4.51 -8.82 6.04
CA VAL A 112 5.11 -8.35 4.79
C VAL A 112 4.95 -9.38 3.68
N LEU A 113 4.39 -8.96 2.55
CA LEU A 113 4.50 -9.67 1.29
C LEU A 113 5.63 -9.04 0.47
N PRO A 114 6.80 -9.70 0.28
CA PRO A 114 7.91 -9.14 -0.50
C PRO A 114 7.69 -9.32 -2.02
N ASP A 115 6.50 -9.04 -2.49
CA ASP A 115 6.07 -9.17 -3.89
C ASP A 115 4.91 -8.20 -4.22
N ASP A 116 4.26 -8.45 -5.34
CA ASP A 116 3.10 -7.72 -5.84
C ASP A 116 1.89 -7.85 -4.88
N ALA A 117 1.21 -6.75 -4.63
CA ALA A 117 0.05 -6.72 -3.75
C ALA A 117 -1.20 -7.42 -4.34
N ARG A 118 -1.29 -7.61 -5.65
CA ARG A 118 -2.50 -8.12 -6.32
C ARG A 118 -2.87 -9.55 -5.90
N PRO A 119 -1.93 -10.52 -5.82
CA PRO A 119 -2.24 -11.84 -5.28
C PRO A 119 -2.77 -11.80 -3.85
N LEU A 120 -2.21 -10.93 -3.00
CA LEU A 120 -2.69 -10.74 -1.64
C LEU A 120 -4.11 -10.16 -1.64
N LEU A 121 -4.37 -9.10 -2.41
CA LEU A 121 -5.71 -8.54 -2.55
C LEU A 121 -6.71 -9.60 -3.01
N ASP A 122 -6.35 -10.46 -3.96
CA ASP A 122 -7.23 -11.51 -4.47
C ASP A 122 -7.49 -12.60 -3.41
N ALA A 123 -6.55 -12.88 -2.51
CA ALA A 123 -6.66 -13.86 -1.43
C ALA A 123 -7.40 -13.35 -0.18
N LEU A 124 -7.41 -12.03 0.07
CA LEU A 124 -8.09 -11.45 1.22
C LEU A 124 -9.61 -11.58 1.10
N PRO A 125 -10.32 -11.86 2.22
CA PRO A 125 -11.79 -11.85 2.25
C PRO A 125 -12.36 -10.47 1.97
N ASP A 126 -13.63 -10.43 1.58
CA ASP A 126 -14.39 -9.20 1.49
C ASP A 126 -14.49 -8.54 2.87
N GLN A 127 -14.46 -7.22 2.93
CA GLN A 127 -14.62 -6.45 4.18
C GLN A 127 -13.66 -6.86 5.30
N SER A 128 -12.42 -7.18 4.96
CA SER A 128 -11.41 -7.63 5.93
C SER A 128 -10.39 -6.55 6.32
N ILE A 129 -10.34 -5.43 5.59
CA ILE A 129 -9.35 -4.36 5.77
C ILE A 129 -10.03 -3.07 6.22
N GLY A 130 -9.60 -2.51 7.35
CA GLY A 130 -10.17 -1.29 7.91
C GLY A 130 -9.57 0.00 7.37
N ARG A 131 -8.38 -0.06 6.77
CA ARG A 131 -7.74 1.10 6.09
C ARG A 131 -6.73 0.62 5.06
N ALA A 132 -6.66 1.30 3.92
CA ALA A 132 -5.64 1.03 2.91
C ALA A 132 -4.86 2.30 2.52
N PHE A 133 -3.57 2.11 2.25
CA PHE A 133 -2.64 3.17 1.86
C PHE A 133 -1.96 2.82 0.55
N VAL A 134 -1.90 3.80 -0.38
CA VAL A 134 -1.08 3.75 -1.60
C VAL A 134 -0.39 5.10 -1.75
N LEU A 135 0.84 5.18 -1.24
CA LEU A 135 1.54 6.43 -1.04
C LEU A 135 2.73 6.57 -1.98
N PHE A 136 2.77 7.65 -2.76
CA PHE A 136 3.89 7.98 -3.67
C PHE A 136 4.26 6.82 -4.61
N ALA A 137 3.24 6.11 -5.14
CA ALA A 137 3.43 5.07 -6.14
C ALA A 137 4.08 5.62 -7.41
N ASP A 138 4.70 4.73 -8.20
CA ASP A 138 5.33 5.09 -9.47
C ASP A 138 4.35 5.79 -10.42
N PRO A 139 4.66 7.00 -10.91
CA PRO A 139 3.71 7.83 -11.65
C PRO A 139 3.49 7.39 -13.10
N TRP A 140 4.42 6.59 -13.69
CA TRP A 140 4.34 6.12 -15.07
C TRP A 140 3.91 7.23 -16.04
N PRO A 141 4.75 8.26 -16.29
CA PRO A 141 4.31 9.50 -16.97
C PRO A 141 3.93 9.30 -18.43
N LYS A 142 4.49 8.28 -19.10
CA LYS A 142 4.21 8.00 -20.52
C LYS A 142 2.83 7.37 -20.66
N LYS A 143 1.95 7.90 -21.53
CA LYS A 143 0.57 7.42 -21.76
C LYS A 143 0.47 5.90 -21.97
N ARG A 144 1.38 5.32 -22.75
CA ARG A 144 1.46 3.86 -23.00
C ARG A 144 1.78 3.01 -21.75
N HIS A 145 2.04 3.64 -20.60
CA HIS A 145 2.34 2.96 -19.33
C HIS A 145 1.29 3.24 -18.25
N TRP A 146 0.21 3.93 -18.54
CA TRP A 146 -0.78 4.33 -17.53
C TRP A 146 -1.49 3.11 -16.91
N GLU A 147 -1.63 2.02 -17.67
CA GLU A 147 -2.15 0.74 -17.15
C GLU A 147 -1.29 0.11 -16.06
N ARG A 148 -0.04 0.59 -15.88
CA ARG A 148 0.88 0.16 -14.82
C ARG A 148 0.60 0.86 -13.48
N ARG A 149 -0.14 1.96 -13.50
CA ARG A 149 -0.52 2.71 -12.31
C ARG A 149 -1.38 1.83 -11.42
N PHE A 150 -1.00 1.72 -10.13
CA PHE A 150 -1.69 0.81 -9.22
C PHE A 150 -3.16 1.21 -9.00
N ILE A 151 -3.40 2.51 -8.70
CA ILE A 151 -4.77 3.03 -8.58
C ILE A 151 -5.35 3.23 -9.99
N GLY A 152 -6.41 2.50 -10.30
CA GLY A 152 -7.08 2.55 -11.58
C GLY A 152 -8.10 1.41 -11.76
N PRO A 153 -8.66 1.25 -12.97
CA PRO A 153 -9.77 0.32 -13.21
C PRO A 153 -9.49 -1.13 -12.80
N ALA A 154 -8.22 -1.57 -12.87
CA ALA A 154 -7.85 -2.95 -12.56
C ALA A 154 -7.85 -3.26 -11.05
N ASN A 155 -7.47 -2.30 -10.19
CA ASN A 155 -7.24 -2.58 -8.77
C ASN A 155 -8.23 -1.87 -7.83
N LEU A 156 -8.91 -0.81 -8.27
CA LEU A 156 -9.96 -0.17 -7.46
C LEU A 156 -11.08 -1.13 -7.07
N PRO A 157 -11.60 -2.03 -7.95
CA PRO A 157 -12.57 -3.04 -7.54
C PRO A 157 -12.04 -4.01 -6.47
N ARG A 158 -10.74 -4.39 -6.55
CA ARG A 158 -10.09 -5.24 -5.53
C ARG A 158 -10.05 -4.53 -4.18
N LEU A 159 -9.61 -3.26 -4.16
CA LEU A 159 -9.59 -2.44 -2.95
C LEU A 159 -11.00 -2.23 -2.38
N ALA A 160 -11.98 -1.92 -3.23
CA ALA A 160 -13.37 -1.75 -2.81
C ALA A 160 -13.95 -3.03 -2.18
N ARG A 161 -13.57 -4.20 -2.69
CA ARG A 161 -13.99 -5.49 -2.18
C ARG A 161 -13.42 -5.78 -0.77
N VAL A 162 -12.12 -5.61 -0.58
CA VAL A 162 -11.45 -5.97 0.68
C VAL A 162 -11.66 -4.94 1.78
N LEU A 163 -11.91 -3.67 1.44
CA LEU A 163 -12.17 -2.62 2.43
C LEU A 163 -13.54 -2.81 3.09
N LYS A 164 -13.57 -2.66 4.42
CA LYS A 164 -14.80 -2.59 5.22
C LYS A 164 -15.64 -1.39 4.81
N ASP A 165 -16.94 -1.45 5.05
CA ASP A 165 -17.80 -0.27 4.89
C ASP A 165 -17.37 0.82 5.87
N GLY A 166 -17.23 2.05 5.38
CA GLY A 166 -16.68 3.18 6.15
C GLY A 166 -15.16 3.22 6.23
N ALA A 167 -14.44 2.21 5.72
CA ALA A 167 -12.98 2.19 5.73
C ALA A 167 -12.37 3.28 4.84
N GLU A 168 -11.21 3.80 5.25
CA GLU A 168 -10.48 4.82 4.49
C GLU A 168 -9.54 4.20 3.46
N LEU A 169 -9.54 4.77 2.26
CA LEU A 169 -8.48 4.63 1.26
C LEU A 169 -7.69 5.95 1.20
N ARG A 170 -6.42 5.90 1.56
CA ARG A 170 -5.50 7.04 1.56
C ARG A 170 -4.50 6.94 0.43
N LEU A 171 -4.44 8.00 -0.38
CA LEU A 171 -3.54 8.09 -1.53
C LEU A 171 -2.69 9.35 -1.41
N ALA A 172 -1.43 9.28 -1.83
CA ALA A 172 -0.59 10.47 -1.93
C ALA A 172 0.31 10.42 -3.17
N SER A 173 0.58 11.59 -3.73
CA SER A 173 1.59 11.77 -4.78
C SER A 173 2.01 13.23 -4.90
N ASP A 174 3.21 13.46 -5.39
CA ASP A 174 3.74 14.75 -5.82
C ASP A 174 3.74 14.91 -7.36
N ASP A 175 3.35 13.87 -8.09
CA ASP A 175 3.14 13.91 -9.54
C ASP A 175 1.69 14.23 -9.87
N MET A 176 1.44 15.42 -10.41
CA MET A 176 0.09 15.91 -10.73
C MET A 176 -0.62 15.10 -11.83
N GLY A 177 0.13 14.40 -12.68
CA GLY A 177 -0.45 13.49 -13.67
C GLY A 177 -1.02 12.23 -13.03
N LEU A 178 -0.31 11.70 -12.00
CA LEU A 178 -0.81 10.59 -11.20
C LEU A 178 -1.97 11.04 -10.28
N VAL A 179 -1.87 12.22 -9.66
CA VAL A 179 -2.96 12.78 -8.82
C VAL A 179 -4.27 12.89 -9.60
N ARG A 180 -4.24 13.49 -10.80
CA ARG A 180 -5.43 13.59 -11.66
C ARG A 180 -5.99 12.23 -12.02
N TRP A 181 -5.14 11.28 -12.37
CA TRP A 181 -5.53 9.91 -12.68
C TRP A 181 -6.21 9.21 -11.48
N MET A 182 -5.60 9.29 -10.30
CA MET A 182 -6.17 8.71 -9.08
C MET A 182 -7.54 9.33 -8.75
N LEU A 183 -7.65 10.66 -8.80
CA LEU A 183 -8.92 11.36 -8.59
C LEU A 183 -9.97 10.92 -9.61
N GLU A 184 -9.64 10.97 -10.90
CA GLU A 184 -10.58 10.63 -11.96
C GLU A 184 -11.19 9.23 -11.78
N HIS A 185 -10.33 8.24 -11.51
CA HIS A 185 -10.80 6.87 -11.38
C HIS A 185 -11.49 6.58 -10.06
N THR A 186 -11.00 7.15 -8.93
CA THR A 186 -11.59 6.86 -7.62
C THR A 186 -12.89 7.62 -7.40
N VAL A 187 -13.00 8.88 -7.83
CA VAL A 187 -14.27 9.65 -7.74
C VAL A 187 -15.38 9.04 -8.60
N ARG A 188 -15.03 8.46 -9.76
CA ARG A 188 -16.00 7.79 -10.64
C ARG A 188 -16.36 6.39 -10.17
N HIS A 189 -15.61 5.82 -9.25
CA HIS A 189 -15.89 4.47 -8.75
C HIS A 189 -17.11 4.49 -7.83
N PRO A 190 -18.13 3.64 -8.06
CA PRO A 190 -19.40 3.69 -7.32
C PRO A 190 -19.23 3.50 -5.82
N ASP A 191 -18.20 2.78 -5.39
CA ASP A 191 -17.98 2.38 -4.01
C ASP A 191 -17.14 3.35 -3.18
N PHE A 192 -16.62 4.41 -3.76
CA PHE A 192 -15.81 5.39 -3.04
C PHE A 192 -16.45 6.77 -3.00
N GLU A 193 -16.25 7.46 -1.89
CA GLU A 193 -16.63 8.85 -1.70
C GLU A 193 -15.39 9.68 -1.36
N TRP A 194 -15.18 10.78 -2.07
CA TRP A 194 -14.10 11.71 -1.77
C TRP A 194 -14.48 12.60 -0.59
N THR A 195 -13.65 12.64 0.46
CA THR A 195 -13.98 13.34 1.70
C THR A 195 -13.66 14.83 1.69
N ALA A 196 -12.88 15.32 0.73
CA ALA A 196 -12.45 16.72 0.71
C ALA A 196 -13.60 17.69 0.44
N ARG A 197 -13.72 18.69 1.29
CA ARG A 197 -14.68 19.82 1.18
C ARG A 197 -14.00 21.09 0.67
N GLY A 198 -12.68 21.19 0.82
CA GLY A 198 -11.91 22.35 0.38
C GLY A 198 -10.44 22.02 0.13
N PRO A 199 -9.69 22.99 -0.43
CA PRO A 199 -8.30 22.78 -0.83
C PRO A 199 -7.36 22.39 0.32
N SER A 200 -7.63 22.78 1.56
CA SER A 200 -6.83 22.41 2.73
C SER A 200 -6.82 20.89 2.96
N ASP A 201 -7.95 20.21 2.66
CA ASP A 201 -8.14 18.79 2.98
C ASP A 201 -7.26 17.85 2.17
N TRP A 202 -6.74 18.31 1.02
CA TRP A 202 -5.86 17.53 0.16
C TRP A 202 -4.47 18.17 0.00
N ARG A 203 -4.25 19.37 0.54
CA ARG A 203 -2.94 20.05 0.54
C ARG A 203 -2.13 19.78 1.80
N HIS A 204 -2.80 19.36 2.87
CA HIS A 204 -2.16 19.08 4.14
C HIS A 204 -2.40 17.62 4.54
N ARG A 205 -1.38 17.03 5.10
CA ARG A 205 -1.42 15.71 5.70
C ARG A 205 -2.25 15.75 7.00
N SER A 206 -3.05 14.72 7.27
CA SER A 206 -3.70 14.58 8.59
C SER A 206 -2.66 14.21 9.66
N GLU A 207 -2.96 14.52 10.93
CA GLU A 207 -2.05 14.31 12.06
C GLU A 207 -1.68 12.83 12.26
N ASP A 208 -2.63 11.91 11.97
CA ASP A 208 -2.44 10.45 12.02
C ASP A 208 -1.72 9.87 10.77
N TRP A 209 -0.96 10.70 10.08
CA TRP A 209 -0.23 10.36 8.87
C TRP A 209 1.19 10.95 8.95
N PRO A 210 2.23 10.14 9.22
CA PRO A 210 3.59 10.64 9.37
C PRO A 210 4.16 11.13 8.02
N PRO A 211 5.15 12.03 8.04
CA PRO A 211 5.89 12.38 6.83
C PRO A 211 6.59 11.13 6.28
N THR A 212 6.62 11.03 4.96
CA THR A 212 7.37 9.97 4.29
C THR A 212 8.64 10.54 3.67
N ARG A 213 9.66 9.69 3.52
CA ARG A 213 10.88 10.08 2.81
C ARG A 213 10.63 10.57 1.38
N TYR A 214 9.57 10.07 0.73
CA TYR A 214 9.19 10.50 -0.62
C TYR A 214 8.55 11.89 -0.60
N GLU A 215 7.76 12.19 0.42
CA GLU A 215 7.21 13.52 0.67
C GLU A 215 8.34 14.55 0.90
N GLU A 216 9.29 14.24 1.79
CA GLU A 216 10.45 15.09 2.06
C GLU A 216 11.23 15.40 0.78
N LYS A 217 11.56 14.39 0.00
CA LYS A 217 12.23 14.56 -1.31
C LYS A 217 11.41 15.36 -2.32
N ALA A 218 10.09 15.24 -2.30
CA ALA A 218 9.23 16.03 -3.15
C ALA A 218 9.30 17.52 -2.77
N ILE A 219 9.22 17.82 -1.48
CA ILE A 219 9.31 19.18 -0.92
C ILE A 219 10.70 19.77 -1.21
N GLU A 220 11.78 19.04 -0.94
CA GLU A 220 13.16 19.45 -1.26
C GLU A 220 13.34 19.77 -2.76
N ALA A 221 12.63 19.05 -3.63
CA ALA A 221 12.63 19.29 -5.07
C ALA A 221 11.63 20.38 -5.53
N GLY A 222 11.02 21.14 -4.59
CA GLY A 222 10.05 22.20 -4.88
C GLY A 222 8.69 21.70 -5.37
N ARG A 223 8.40 20.38 -5.27
CA ARG A 223 7.09 19.82 -5.61
C ARG A 223 6.15 19.88 -4.41
N LYS A 224 4.85 19.96 -4.68
CA LYS A 224 3.80 20.03 -3.66
C LYS A 224 3.07 18.69 -3.59
N PRO A 225 3.28 17.89 -2.54
CA PRO A 225 2.52 16.66 -2.33
C PRO A 225 1.02 16.93 -2.21
N VAL A 226 0.23 15.96 -2.66
CA VAL A 226 -1.23 15.94 -2.55
C VAL A 226 -1.63 14.70 -1.78
N PHE A 227 -2.56 14.85 -0.83
CA PHE A 227 -3.06 13.82 0.07
C PHE A 227 -4.55 13.62 -0.17
N LEU A 228 -4.94 12.47 -0.68
CA LEU A 228 -6.33 12.19 -1.01
C LEU A 228 -6.89 11.17 -0.02
N ARG A 229 -8.08 11.42 0.50
CA ARG A 229 -8.80 10.53 1.41
C ARG A 229 -10.15 10.21 0.82
N PHE A 230 -10.42 8.92 0.72
CA PHE A 230 -11.71 8.39 0.28
C PHE A 230 -12.28 7.48 1.35
N ILE A 231 -13.60 7.44 1.45
CA ILE A 231 -14.34 6.49 2.28
C ILE A 231 -14.95 5.42 1.37
N ARG A 232 -14.81 4.15 1.76
CA ARG A 232 -15.58 3.06 1.17
C ARG A 232 -17.03 3.21 1.61
N LYS A 233 -17.94 3.49 0.66
CA LYS A 233 -19.36 3.64 0.94
C LYS A 233 -19.96 2.33 1.45
N PRO A 234 -21.05 2.36 2.24
CA PRO A 234 -21.76 1.14 2.62
C PRO A 234 -22.20 0.34 1.40
N ARG A 235 -22.14 -0.99 1.51
CA ARG A 235 -22.73 -1.90 0.54
C ARG A 235 -24.25 -1.83 0.66
N GLY A 236 -24.94 -1.85 -0.48
CA GLY A 236 -26.41 -1.94 -0.51
C GLY A 236 -26.87 -3.35 -0.20
#